data_415cf61db1ef0905425610188cd462d8
#
_entry.id   415cf61db1ef0905425610188cd462d8
#
_cell.length_a   1.000
_cell.length_b   1.000
_cell.length_c   1.000
_cell.angle_alpha   90.00
_cell.angle_beta   90.00
_cell.angle_gamma   90.00
#
_symmetry.space_group_name_H-M   'P 1'
#
loop_
_entity.id
_entity.type
_entity.pdbx_description
1 polymer ?
#
loop_
_entity_poly.entity_id
_entity_poly.type
_entity_poly.pdbx_seq_one_letter_code
_entity_poly.pdbx_strand_id
1 'polypeptide(L)'
;MSRDMQQEKGTISLLGNQNTKYSSDYSPEVLETFPNKHPDNDYFVKFNCPEFTSLCPITGQPDFATIYISYIPNERMVESKSLKLYLFSFRNHGDFHEDCVNIIMKDLIKLMDPKYIEVWGKFLPRGGISIDPYCNYGMAGTKWEKLAWERLANHDMYPEQVNNR
;
A
#
# COMPACT_ATOMS: atom_id res chain seq x y z
N MET A 1 -7.81 -32.00 -11.68
CA MET A 1 -8.79 -31.10 -11.06
C MET A 1 -8.60 -29.72 -11.66
N SER A 2 -9.39 -29.37 -12.67
CA SER A 2 -9.41 -28.02 -13.24
C SER A 2 -10.19 -27.14 -12.27
N ARG A 3 -9.48 -26.26 -11.55
CA ARG A 3 -10.12 -25.24 -10.73
C ARG A 3 -10.89 -24.28 -11.65
N ASP A 4 -12.11 -23.98 -11.26
CA ASP A 4 -12.98 -23.05 -12.00
C ASP A 4 -12.36 -21.63 -12.04
N MET A 5 -11.50 -21.40 -13.03
CA MET A 5 -10.97 -20.07 -13.33
C MET A 5 -12.04 -19.10 -13.86
N GLN A 6 -13.25 -19.58 -14.15
CA GLN A 6 -14.34 -18.74 -14.66
C GLN A 6 -15.04 -17.91 -13.58
N GLN A 7 -15.09 -18.37 -12.34
CA GLN A 7 -15.69 -17.58 -11.24
C GLN A 7 -14.79 -16.43 -10.76
N GLU A 8 -13.48 -16.50 -11.00
CA GLU A 8 -12.53 -15.45 -10.62
C GLU A 8 -12.53 -14.26 -11.60
N LYS A 9 -12.90 -14.47 -12.85
CA LYS A 9 -12.92 -13.43 -13.89
C LYS A 9 -14.02 -12.37 -13.71
N GLY A 10 -15.04 -12.65 -12.92
CA GLY A 10 -16.16 -11.72 -12.69
C GLY A 10 -15.87 -10.64 -11.65
N THR A 11 -14.81 -10.81 -10.84
CA THR A 11 -14.48 -9.90 -9.71
C THR A 11 -13.33 -8.95 -10.04
N ILE A 12 -12.55 -9.23 -11.09
CA ILE A 12 -11.36 -8.46 -11.46
C ILE A 12 -11.53 -7.94 -12.89
N SER A 13 -11.79 -6.63 -13.02
CA SER A 13 -12.07 -6.00 -14.32
C SER A 13 -10.80 -5.59 -15.08
N LEU A 14 -9.70 -5.35 -14.36
CA LEU A 14 -8.45 -4.82 -14.92
C LEU A 14 -7.48 -5.89 -15.43
N LEU A 15 -7.67 -7.16 -15.08
CA LEU A 15 -6.91 -8.29 -15.61
C LEU A 15 -7.53 -8.76 -16.92
N GLY A 16 -6.96 -8.38 -18.07
CA GLY A 16 -7.41 -8.84 -19.38
C GLY A 16 -7.19 -7.85 -20.52
N ASN A 17 -7.78 -8.05 -21.66
CA ASN A 17 -7.56 -7.39 -22.96
C ASN A 17 -8.02 -5.93 -23.08
N GLN A 18 -8.12 -5.17 -22.00
CA GLN A 18 -8.49 -3.75 -22.07
C GLN A 18 -7.26 -2.85 -22.05
N ASN A 19 -7.27 -1.80 -22.87
CA ASN A 19 -6.27 -0.74 -22.81
C ASN A 19 -6.31 -0.10 -21.41
N THR A 20 -5.21 -0.23 -20.68
CA THR A 20 -5.09 0.34 -19.33
C THR A 20 -4.93 1.85 -19.43
N LYS A 21 -5.86 2.61 -18.86
CA LYS A 21 -5.73 4.05 -18.67
C LYS A 21 -5.01 4.32 -17.34
N TYR A 22 -3.96 5.11 -17.39
CA TYR A 22 -3.27 5.61 -16.21
C TYR A 22 -3.83 6.98 -15.85
N SER A 23 -4.42 7.11 -14.65
CA SER A 23 -4.72 8.41 -14.08
C SER A 23 -3.49 8.93 -13.36
N SER A 24 -3.13 10.19 -13.59
CA SER A 24 -2.10 10.90 -12.83
C SER A 24 -2.69 11.73 -11.69
N ASP A 25 -3.99 11.68 -11.51
CA ASP A 25 -4.72 12.31 -10.41
C ASP A 25 -5.14 11.22 -9.42
N TYR A 26 -5.05 11.51 -8.14
CA TYR A 26 -5.39 10.57 -7.07
C TYR A 26 -6.76 9.92 -7.28
N SER A 27 -6.78 8.60 -7.38
CA SER A 27 -7.93 7.81 -7.84
C SER A 27 -8.07 6.51 -7.03
N PRO A 28 -8.56 6.57 -5.79
CA PRO A 28 -8.74 5.37 -4.97
C PRO A 28 -9.81 4.41 -5.51
N GLU A 29 -10.72 4.89 -6.36
CA GLU A 29 -11.77 4.11 -7.02
C GLU A 29 -11.25 3.07 -8.02
N VAL A 30 -9.98 3.14 -8.42
CA VAL A 30 -9.38 2.13 -9.32
C VAL A 30 -8.99 0.85 -8.59
N LEU A 31 -8.97 0.87 -7.25
CA LEU A 31 -8.61 -0.28 -6.44
C LEU A 31 -9.68 -1.38 -6.54
N GLU A 32 -9.22 -2.60 -6.75
CA GLU A 32 -10.03 -3.81 -6.82
C GLU A 32 -9.58 -4.86 -5.82
N THR A 33 -10.48 -5.76 -5.46
CA THR A 33 -10.20 -6.88 -4.56
C THR A 33 -10.61 -8.21 -5.19
N PHE A 34 -10.04 -9.27 -4.65
CA PHE A 34 -10.47 -10.65 -4.89
C PHE A 34 -10.57 -11.42 -3.57
N PRO A 35 -11.34 -12.52 -3.51
CA PRO A 35 -11.51 -13.29 -2.29
C PRO A 35 -10.21 -13.93 -1.80
N ASN A 36 -9.96 -13.87 -0.48
CA ASN A 36 -8.97 -14.70 0.16
C ASN A 36 -9.48 -16.14 0.29
N LYS A 37 -8.78 -17.09 -0.31
CA LYS A 37 -9.15 -18.52 -0.25
C LYS A 37 -8.70 -19.24 1.04
N HIS A 38 -7.94 -18.54 1.89
CA HIS A 38 -7.37 -19.07 3.12
C HIS A 38 -7.62 -18.13 4.31
N PRO A 39 -8.89 -17.74 4.60
CA PRO A 39 -9.18 -16.78 5.67
C PRO A 39 -8.93 -17.36 7.07
N ASP A 40 -8.86 -18.69 7.18
CA ASP A 40 -8.56 -19.48 8.38
C ASP A 40 -7.06 -19.56 8.68
N ASN A 41 -6.20 -19.13 7.76
CA ASN A 41 -4.76 -19.13 7.92
C ASN A 41 -4.20 -17.71 7.97
N ASP A 42 -3.34 -17.45 8.95
CA ASP A 42 -2.69 -16.14 9.09
C ASP A 42 -1.36 -16.14 8.32
N TYR A 43 -1.23 -15.23 7.37
CA TYR A 43 -0.02 -15.06 6.58
C TYR A 43 0.15 -13.61 6.11
N PHE A 44 1.38 -13.21 5.88
CA PHE A 44 1.67 -11.91 5.30
C PHE A 44 1.66 -11.93 3.79
N VAL A 45 1.05 -10.91 3.20
CA VAL A 45 1.27 -10.49 1.82
C VAL A 45 2.10 -9.21 1.86
N LYS A 46 3.20 -9.18 1.11
CA LYS A 46 4.10 -8.02 1.05
C LYS A 46 4.25 -7.51 -0.38
N PHE A 47 4.07 -6.20 -0.54
CA PHE A 47 4.39 -5.48 -1.78
C PHE A 47 5.58 -4.56 -1.57
N ASN A 48 6.51 -4.59 -2.51
CA ASN A 48 7.61 -3.63 -2.64
C ASN A 48 7.34 -2.78 -3.88
N CYS A 49 7.11 -1.48 -3.69
CA CYS A 49 6.69 -0.57 -4.75
C CYS A 49 7.74 0.54 -4.94
N PRO A 50 8.82 0.28 -5.73
CA PRO A 50 9.97 1.18 -5.82
C PRO A 50 9.76 2.36 -6.76
N GLU A 51 8.65 2.43 -7.47
CA GLU A 51 8.37 3.46 -8.48
C GLU A 51 7.35 4.51 -8.01
N PHE A 52 7.15 4.64 -6.70
CA PHE A 52 6.21 5.62 -6.17
C PHE A 52 6.74 7.04 -6.37
N THR A 53 5.84 7.94 -6.79
CA THR A 53 6.12 9.37 -6.92
C THR A 53 4.89 10.19 -6.54
N SER A 54 5.13 11.33 -5.91
CA SER A 54 4.15 12.36 -5.57
C SER A 54 4.74 13.73 -5.79
N LEU A 55 4.03 14.78 -5.43
CA LEU A 55 4.53 16.16 -5.49
C LEU A 55 4.60 16.78 -4.10
N CYS A 56 5.60 17.58 -3.85
CA CYS A 56 5.61 18.47 -2.70
C CYS A 56 4.45 19.46 -2.79
N PRO A 57 3.56 19.55 -1.78
CA PRO A 57 2.39 20.43 -1.84
C PRO A 57 2.75 21.91 -1.85
N ILE A 58 3.97 22.26 -1.43
CA ILE A 58 4.43 23.66 -1.35
C ILE A 58 5.18 24.09 -2.62
N THR A 59 6.08 23.24 -3.11
CA THR A 59 7.00 23.62 -4.22
C THR A 59 6.62 22.98 -5.55
N GLY A 60 5.76 21.96 -5.56
CA GLY A 60 5.47 21.16 -6.75
C GLY A 60 6.64 20.27 -7.21
N GLN A 61 7.71 20.20 -6.43
CA GLN A 61 8.86 19.34 -6.76
C GLN A 61 8.44 17.86 -6.65
N PRO A 62 8.82 17.02 -7.62
CA PRO A 62 8.59 15.58 -7.53
C PRO A 62 9.32 14.93 -6.35
N ASP A 63 8.61 14.08 -5.63
CA ASP A 63 9.12 13.21 -4.61
C ASP A 63 9.10 11.77 -5.09
N PHE A 64 10.12 11.00 -4.74
CA PHE A 64 10.26 9.60 -5.13
C PHE A 64 10.46 8.73 -3.89
N ALA A 65 9.83 7.56 -3.90
CA ALA A 65 9.93 6.64 -2.76
C ALA A 65 9.81 5.17 -3.19
N THR A 66 10.29 4.30 -2.32
CA THR A 66 9.84 2.91 -2.28
C THR A 66 8.77 2.79 -1.19
N ILE A 67 7.58 2.36 -1.57
CA ILE A 67 6.50 2.07 -0.63
C ILE A 67 6.48 0.56 -0.35
N TYR A 68 6.58 0.20 0.93
CA TYR A 68 6.44 -1.17 1.42
C TYR A 68 5.07 -1.31 2.08
N ILE A 69 4.28 -2.24 1.58
CA ILE A 69 2.96 -2.56 2.11
C ILE A 69 2.99 -4.01 2.56
N SER A 70 2.72 -4.28 3.83
CA SER A 70 2.62 -5.63 4.35
C SER A 70 1.30 -5.78 5.09
N TYR A 71 0.52 -6.82 4.78
CA TYR A 71 -0.75 -7.04 5.44
C TYR A 71 -1.06 -8.51 5.66
N ILE A 72 -1.91 -8.79 6.65
CA ILE A 72 -2.50 -10.10 6.90
C ILE A 72 -3.95 -10.01 6.43
N PRO A 73 -4.31 -10.74 5.35
CA PRO A 73 -5.64 -10.63 4.78
C PRO A 73 -6.72 -11.22 5.70
N ASN A 74 -7.90 -10.64 5.64
CA ASN A 74 -9.13 -11.20 6.16
C ASN A 74 -9.87 -11.90 5.02
N GLU A 75 -11.07 -11.46 4.65
CA GLU A 75 -11.88 -12.04 3.59
C GLU A 75 -11.43 -11.63 2.17
N ARG A 76 -10.71 -10.51 2.04
CA ARG A 76 -10.36 -9.90 0.77
C ARG A 76 -8.88 -9.59 0.67
N MET A 77 -8.40 -9.61 -0.56
CA MET A 77 -7.03 -9.24 -0.93
C MET A 77 -7.05 -8.18 -2.03
N VAL A 78 -6.11 -7.23 -1.99
CA VAL A 78 -6.00 -6.23 -3.06
C VAL A 78 -5.46 -6.87 -4.34
N GLU A 79 -6.06 -6.49 -5.49
CA GLU A 79 -5.58 -6.93 -6.80
C GLU A 79 -4.35 -6.07 -7.21
N SER A 80 -3.29 -6.74 -7.62
CA SER A 80 -1.96 -6.12 -7.80
C SER A 80 -1.89 -5.12 -8.95
N LYS A 81 -2.61 -5.34 -10.05
CA LYS A 81 -2.66 -4.37 -11.17
C LYS A 81 -3.41 -3.11 -10.77
N SER A 82 -4.51 -3.24 -10.03
CA SER A 82 -5.26 -2.11 -9.51
C SER A 82 -4.43 -1.31 -8.50
N LEU A 83 -3.69 -2.00 -7.62
CA LEU A 83 -2.76 -1.36 -6.70
C LEU A 83 -1.68 -0.56 -7.45
N LYS A 84 -1.12 -1.11 -8.53
CA LYS A 84 -0.16 -0.39 -9.37
C LYS A 84 -0.76 0.90 -9.94
N LEU A 85 -1.99 0.85 -10.46
CA LEU A 85 -2.67 2.02 -11.01
C LEU A 85 -3.00 3.05 -9.94
N TYR A 86 -3.41 2.59 -8.77
CA TYR A 86 -3.67 3.43 -7.60
C TYR A 86 -2.40 4.19 -7.16
N LEU A 87 -1.28 3.49 -6.98
CA LEU A 87 -0.02 4.13 -6.59
C LEU A 87 0.47 5.10 -7.68
N PHE A 88 0.29 4.77 -8.96
CA PHE A 88 0.61 5.68 -10.06
C PHE A 88 -0.23 6.97 -10.02
N SER A 89 -1.46 6.92 -9.53
CA SER A 89 -2.36 8.08 -9.45
C SER A 89 -1.85 9.18 -8.50
N PHE A 90 -0.90 8.88 -7.64
CA PHE A 90 -0.24 9.89 -6.80
C PHE A 90 0.74 10.80 -7.54
N ARG A 91 1.06 10.49 -8.80
CA ARG A 91 2.13 11.17 -9.53
C ARG A 91 2.01 12.69 -9.57
N ASN A 92 0.81 13.22 -9.68
CA ASN A 92 0.53 14.66 -9.65
C ASN A 92 -0.19 15.09 -8.36
N HIS A 93 -0.28 14.18 -7.38
CA HIS A 93 -0.91 14.47 -6.10
C HIS A 93 0.08 15.20 -5.18
N GLY A 94 -0.30 16.39 -4.74
CA GLY A 94 0.51 17.21 -3.84
C GLY A 94 0.15 16.93 -2.37
N ASP A 95 1.01 16.14 -1.69
CA ASP A 95 0.86 15.86 -0.27
C ASP A 95 2.23 15.65 0.39
N PHE A 96 2.31 15.84 1.71
CA PHE A 96 3.52 15.51 2.46
C PHE A 96 3.75 14.00 2.50
N HIS A 97 5.01 13.58 2.69
CA HIS A 97 5.41 12.17 2.70
C HIS A 97 4.60 11.37 3.72
N GLU A 98 4.41 11.95 4.90
CA GLU A 98 3.64 11.38 6.01
C GLU A 98 2.17 11.18 5.65
N ASP A 99 1.58 12.13 4.93
CA ASP A 99 0.19 12.06 4.50
C ASP A 99 0.01 10.99 3.43
N CYS A 100 0.91 10.93 2.43
CA CYS A 100 0.86 9.90 1.39
C CYS A 100 0.81 8.48 1.98
N VAL A 101 1.68 8.18 2.95
CA VAL A 101 1.76 6.85 3.58
C VAL A 101 0.47 6.54 4.36
N ASN A 102 -0.05 7.52 5.10
CA ASN A 102 -1.30 7.37 5.85
C ASN A 102 -2.53 7.24 4.96
N ILE A 103 -2.60 7.97 3.84
CA ILE A 103 -3.67 7.86 2.85
C ILE A 103 -3.69 6.45 2.26
N ILE A 104 -2.53 5.95 1.81
CA ILE A 104 -2.40 4.59 1.26
C ILE A 104 -2.90 3.56 2.26
N MET A 105 -2.48 3.65 3.53
CA MET A 105 -2.95 2.71 4.56
C MET A 105 -4.46 2.76 4.75
N LYS A 106 -5.04 3.97 4.89
CA LYS A 106 -6.47 4.15 5.13
C LYS A 106 -7.33 3.66 3.96
N ASP A 107 -6.90 3.91 2.72
CA ASP A 107 -7.60 3.42 1.54
C ASP A 107 -7.60 1.90 1.47
N LEU A 108 -6.46 1.27 1.76
CA LEU A 108 -6.36 -0.18 1.79
C LEU A 108 -7.14 -0.82 2.94
N ILE A 109 -7.21 -0.17 4.11
CA ILE A 109 -8.09 -0.61 5.21
C ILE A 109 -9.56 -0.58 4.77
N LYS A 110 -10.01 0.54 4.20
CA LYS A 110 -11.37 0.69 3.70
C LYS A 110 -11.73 -0.32 2.61
N LEU A 111 -10.76 -0.64 1.76
CA LEU A 111 -10.92 -1.58 0.66
C LEU A 111 -11.05 -3.04 1.12
N MET A 112 -10.16 -3.48 2.01
CA MET A 112 -9.97 -4.90 2.33
C MET A 112 -10.46 -5.34 3.70
N ASP A 113 -10.60 -4.41 4.66
CA ASP A 113 -10.81 -4.71 6.08
C ASP A 113 -9.82 -5.78 6.59
N PRO A 114 -8.50 -5.54 6.49
CA PRO A 114 -7.48 -6.54 6.79
C PRO A 114 -7.39 -6.82 8.29
N LYS A 115 -6.93 -8.00 8.68
CA LYS A 115 -6.61 -8.33 10.07
C LYS A 115 -5.52 -7.41 10.62
N TYR A 116 -4.50 -7.14 9.80
CA TYR A 116 -3.37 -6.27 10.08
C TYR A 116 -2.84 -5.66 8.79
N ILE A 117 -2.35 -4.43 8.85
CA ILE A 117 -1.63 -3.78 7.75
C ILE A 117 -0.59 -2.81 8.29
N GLU A 118 0.54 -2.73 7.60
CA GLU A 118 1.55 -1.70 7.78
C GLU A 118 1.96 -1.12 6.43
N VAL A 119 2.24 0.18 6.42
CA VAL A 119 2.75 0.89 5.25
C VAL A 119 3.98 1.69 5.66
N TRP A 120 5.06 1.50 4.95
CA TRP A 120 6.32 2.17 5.17
C TRP A 120 6.78 2.84 3.89
N GLY A 121 6.96 4.16 3.91
CA GLY A 121 7.52 4.92 2.80
C GLY A 121 8.99 5.20 3.06
N LYS A 122 9.86 4.88 2.09
CA LYS A 122 11.26 5.29 2.08
C LYS A 122 11.47 6.29 0.96
N PHE A 123 11.47 7.57 1.30
CA PHE A 123 11.61 8.65 0.36
C PHE A 123 13.08 8.99 0.09
N LEU A 124 13.39 9.34 -1.15
CA LEU A 124 14.72 9.80 -1.52
C LEU A 124 15.05 11.11 -0.81
N PRO A 125 16.29 11.29 -0.34
CA PRO A 125 16.69 12.52 0.35
C PRO A 125 16.52 13.76 -0.53
N ARG A 126 16.07 14.85 0.10
CA ARG A 126 16.13 16.21 -0.42
C ARG A 126 16.93 17.08 0.51
N GLY A 127 17.95 17.79 -0.03
CA GLY A 127 18.87 18.58 0.80
C GLY A 127 19.62 17.75 1.85
N GLY A 128 19.82 16.46 1.61
CA GLY A 128 20.47 15.55 2.53
C GLY A 128 19.57 14.99 3.65
N ILE A 129 18.26 15.27 3.62
CA ILE A 129 17.27 14.80 4.60
C ILE A 129 16.37 13.77 3.94
N SER A 130 16.35 12.54 4.44
CA SER A 130 15.35 11.53 4.12
C SER A 130 14.23 11.53 5.17
N ILE A 131 13.03 11.22 4.73
CA ILE A 131 11.85 11.10 5.61
C ILE A 131 11.23 9.74 5.31
N ASP A 132 11.15 8.87 6.31
CA ASP A 132 10.71 7.49 6.15
C ASP A 132 9.51 7.21 7.06
N PRO A 133 8.30 7.72 6.73
CA PRO A 133 7.13 7.53 7.56
C PRO A 133 6.70 6.08 7.60
N TYR A 134 6.32 5.62 8.79
CA TYR A 134 5.78 4.28 9.05
C TYR A 134 4.45 4.41 9.77
N CYS A 135 3.45 3.69 9.32
CA CYS A 135 2.16 3.57 9.99
C CYS A 135 1.66 2.14 9.94
N ASN A 136 0.83 1.76 10.90
CA ASN A 136 0.21 0.45 10.93
C ASN A 136 -1.19 0.48 11.56
N TYR A 137 -1.92 -0.59 11.36
CA TYR A 137 -3.25 -0.83 11.90
C TYR A 137 -3.43 -2.31 12.19
N GLY A 138 -4.07 -2.62 13.29
CA GLY A 138 -4.58 -3.95 13.62
C GLY A 138 -6.07 -3.88 13.93
N MET A 139 -6.83 -4.87 13.47
CA MET A 139 -8.29 -4.94 13.65
C MET A 139 -8.65 -4.80 15.13
N ALA A 140 -9.48 -3.77 15.43
CA ALA A 140 -9.84 -3.39 16.79
C ALA A 140 -10.50 -4.54 17.56
N GLY A 141 -10.17 -4.67 18.85
CA GLY A 141 -10.70 -5.71 19.73
C GLY A 141 -10.15 -7.11 19.45
N THR A 142 -9.10 -7.24 18.64
CA THR A 142 -8.47 -8.54 18.30
C THR A 142 -7.00 -8.57 18.73
N LYS A 143 -6.38 -9.77 18.62
CA LYS A 143 -4.91 -9.92 18.81
C LYS A 143 -4.08 -9.04 17.86
N TRP A 144 -4.65 -8.61 16.75
CA TRP A 144 -3.99 -7.79 15.73
C TRP A 144 -3.80 -6.34 16.17
N GLU A 145 -4.69 -5.82 16.99
CA GLU A 145 -4.52 -4.50 17.60
C GLU A 145 -3.28 -4.48 18.52
N LYS A 146 -3.08 -5.55 19.30
CA LYS A 146 -1.87 -5.73 20.11
C LYS A 146 -0.62 -5.86 19.25
N LEU A 147 -0.68 -6.65 18.17
CA LEU A 147 0.44 -6.75 17.22
C LEU A 147 0.81 -5.40 16.64
N ALA A 148 -0.16 -4.58 16.26
CA ALA A 148 0.09 -3.23 15.72
C ALA A 148 0.82 -2.35 16.73
N TRP A 149 0.41 -2.38 17.99
CA TRP A 149 1.09 -1.67 19.06
C TRP A 149 2.52 -2.18 19.28
N GLU A 150 2.71 -3.50 19.34
CA GLU A 150 4.03 -4.11 19.54
C GLU A 150 4.98 -3.76 18.39
N ARG A 151 4.48 -3.78 17.14
CA ARG A 151 5.27 -3.37 15.96
C ARG A 151 5.68 -1.92 16.00
N LEU A 152 4.79 -1.02 16.41
CA LEU A 152 5.09 0.40 16.54
C LEU A 152 6.06 0.67 17.68
N ALA A 153 5.84 0.05 18.85
CA ALA A 153 6.69 0.24 20.04
C ALA A 153 8.12 -0.31 19.86
N ASN A 154 8.28 -1.36 19.05
CA ASN A 154 9.57 -1.99 18.76
C ASN A 154 10.12 -1.65 17.37
N HIS A 155 9.57 -0.60 16.73
CA HIS A 155 10.10 -0.14 15.45
C HIS A 155 11.59 0.25 15.63
N ASP A 156 12.39 -0.14 14.64
CA ASP A 156 13.83 0.11 14.70
C ASP A 156 14.12 1.62 14.77
N MET A 157 14.74 2.04 15.87
CA MET A 157 15.11 3.43 16.12
C MET A 157 16.55 3.73 15.72
N TYR A 158 17.31 2.73 15.25
CA TYR A 158 18.70 2.94 14.83
C TYR A 158 18.73 3.64 13.47
N PRO A 159 19.58 4.68 13.32
CA PRO A 159 19.72 5.34 12.02
C PRO A 159 20.19 4.33 10.97
N GLU A 160 19.43 4.17 9.92
CA GLU A 160 19.89 3.44 8.75
C GLU A 160 21.01 4.21 8.05
N GLN A 161 21.95 3.51 7.48
CA GLN A 161 22.92 4.15 6.59
C GLN A 161 22.17 4.75 5.40
N VAL A 162 22.48 5.99 5.05
CA VAL A 162 21.93 6.66 3.88
C VAL A 162 22.32 5.84 2.66
N ASN A 163 21.38 5.13 2.11
CA ASN A 163 21.52 4.43 0.85
C ASN A 163 20.96 5.34 -0.23
N ASN A 164 21.81 5.89 -1.05
CA ASN A 164 21.45 6.56 -2.30
C ASN A 164 20.99 5.50 -3.30
N ARG A 165 19.84 4.91 -3.02
CA ARG A 165 19.26 3.90 -3.92
C ARG A 165 18.57 4.56 -5.08
#